data_8d4a2683878e6d173a605cf30b2998dc
#
_entry.id   8d4a2683878e6d173a605cf30b2998dc
#
_cell.length_a   1.000
_cell.length_b   1.000
_cell.length_c   1.000
_cell.angle_alpha   90.00
_cell.angle_beta   90.00
_cell.angle_gamma   90.00
#
_symmetry.space_group_name_H-M   'P 1'
#
loop_
_entity.id
_entity.type
_entity.pdbx_description
1 polymer ?
#
loop_
_entity_poly.entity_id
_entity_poly.type
_entity_poly.pdbx_seq_one_letter_code
_entity_poly.pdbx_strand_id
1 'polypeptide(L)'
;GYENGIITEERLNDALHRILALKAHMGLHKKAKNEIVPPVEVMEQVVGCEEHKAMAREISEKGITLVKYKDEDVLPMIPSRYKRIMIVSVSGLSAGVMGTMMAKYMGGGKKSPAERLRDKLIEKGFDAFIYESPLDALAKRAAAGEKVDINMYFAGKTPIKDFVENQDLIITLVDIAGGFQPVARPGFGMSKGGGEIPWYVHELPVIVIG
;
A
#
# COMPACT_ATOMS: atom_id res chain seq x y z
N GLY A 1 -34.69 17.25 13.44
CA GLY A 1 -33.91 18.50 13.69
C GLY A 1 -34.71 19.75 13.36
N TYR A 2 -35.47 19.72 12.29
CA TYR A 2 -36.38 20.86 11.91
C TYR A 2 -37.53 21.01 12.91
N GLU A 3 -38.19 19.93 13.22
CA GLU A 3 -39.32 19.93 14.18
C GLU A 3 -38.90 20.38 15.60
N ASN A 4 -37.67 20.11 15.98
CA ASN A 4 -37.10 20.50 17.28
C ASN A 4 -36.43 21.88 17.26
N GLY A 5 -36.53 22.62 16.16
CA GLY A 5 -35.94 23.96 16.04
C GLY A 5 -34.41 24.02 15.97
N ILE A 6 -33.73 22.87 15.83
CA ILE A 6 -32.28 22.82 15.69
C ILE A 6 -31.85 23.28 14.29
N ILE A 7 -32.67 22.98 13.28
CA ILE A 7 -32.47 23.42 11.90
C ILE A 7 -33.52 24.46 11.58
N THR A 8 -33.11 25.68 11.32
CA THR A 8 -34.04 26.75 10.94
C THR A 8 -34.54 26.56 9.52
N GLU A 9 -35.69 27.10 9.20
CA GLU A 9 -36.24 27.07 7.83
C GLU A 9 -35.32 27.74 6.83
N GLU A 10 -34.70 28.84 7.19
CA GLU A 10 -33.70 29.54 6.36
C GLU A 10 -32.52 28.63 6.03
N ARG A 11 -31.94 27.92 7.01
CA ARG A 11 -30.84 27.00 6.81
C ARG A 11 -31.24 25.82 5.95
N LEU A 12 -32.43 25.29 6.12
CA LEU A 12 -32.98 24.22 5.30
C LEU A 12 -33.12 24.64 3.84
N ASN A 13 -33.71 25.82 3.62
CA ASN A 13 -33.93 26.38 2.29
C ASN A 13 -32.58 26.68 1.58
N ASP A 14 -31.58 27.23 2.27
CA ASP A 14 -30.24 27.42 1.71
C ASP A 14 -29.64 26.10 1.25
N ALA A 15 -29.72 25.06 2.06
CA ALA A 15 -29.19 23.74 1.69
C ALA A 15 -29.93 23.14 0.47
N LEU A 16 -31.25 23.20 0.48
CA LEU A 16 -32.05 22.72 -0.64
C LEU A 16 -31.78 23.49 -1.91
N HIS A 17 -31.66 24.81 -1.84
CA HIS A 17 -31.32 25.65 -2.99
C HIS A 17 -29.98 25.21 -3.64
N ARG A 18 -28.97 25.03 -2.84
CA ARG A 18 -27.65 24.59 -3.33
C ARG A 18 -27.69 23.20 -3.99
N ILE A 19 -28.38 22.25 -3.35
CA ILE A 19 -28.50 20.88 -3.88
C ILE A 19 -29.30 20.88 -5.19
N LEU A 20 -30.43 21.60 -5.22
CA LEU A 20 -31.27 21.66 -6.40
C LEU A 20 -30.60 22.43 -7.55
N ALA A 21 -29.90 23.51 -7.23
CA ALA A 21 -29.11 24.26 -8.23
C ALA A 21 -28.03 23.38 -8.88
N LEU A 22 -27.31 22.59 -8.09
CA LEU A 22 -26.33 21.63 -8.62
C LEU A 22 -26.99 20.57 -9.51
N LYS A 23 -28.09 19.97 -9.05
CA LYS A 23 -28.85 18.99 -9.86
C LYS A 23 -29.38 19.60 -11.16
N ALA A 24 -29.86 20.84 -11.11
CA ALA A 24 -30.33 21.56 -12.28
C ALA A 24 -29.18 21.88 -13.25
N HIS A 25 -28.03 22.30 -12.74
CA HIS A 25 -26.82 22.53 -13.52
C HIS A 25 -26.35 21.25 -14.26
N MET A 26 -26.40 20.11 -13.60
CA MET A 26 -26.12 18.80 -14.20
C MET A 26 -27.21 18.32 -15.16
N GLY A 27 -28.33 19.01 -15.26
CA GLY A 27 -29.46 18.63 -16.10
C GLY A 27 -30.20 17.38 -15.65
N LEU A 28 -30.02 16.95 -14.39
CA LEU A 28 -30.58 15.67 -13.90
C LEU A 28 -32.11 15.59 -13.98
N HIS A 29 -32.81 16.73 -13.89
CA HIS A 29 -34.26 16.82 -14.01
C HIS A 29 -34.78 16.60 -15.44
N LYS A 30 -33.87 16.60 -16.45
CA LYS A 30 -34.20 16.41 -17.85
C LYS A 30 -33.73 15.05 -18.38
N LYS A 31 -32.99 14.30 -17.60
CA LYS A 31 -32.38 13.02 -17.99
C LYS A 31 -33.25 11.84 -17.52
N ALA A 32 -33.40 10.87 -18.39
CA ALA A 32 -33.95 9.58 -18.02
C ALA A 32 -32.94 8.80 -17.17
N LYS A 33 -33.40 7.79 -16.42
CA LYS A 33 -32.55 7.02 -15.51
C LYS A 33 -31.36 6.37 -16.21
N ASN A 34 -31.55 5.84 -17.40
CA ASN A 34 -30.52 5.23 -18.26
C ASN A 34 -29.49 6.24 -18.80
N GLU A 35 -29.84 7.52 -18.86
CA GLU A 35 -28.91 8.58 -19.24
C GLU A 35 -28.06 9.08 -18.04
N ILE A 36 -28.54 8.82 -16.83
CA ILE A 36 -27.80 9.15 -15.59
C ILE A 36 -26.80 8.06 -15.25
N VAL A 37 -27.21 6.81 -15.44
CA VAL A 37 -26.37 5.63 -15.22
C VAL A 37 -26.22 4.92 -16.57
N PRO A 38 -25.11 5.10 -17.26
CA PRO A 38 -24.88 4.46 -18.55
C PRO A 38 -24.80 2.94 -18.42
N PRO A 39 -25.09 2.19 -19.47
CA PRO A 39 -24.89 0.75 -19.51
C PRO A 39 -23.46 0.34 -19.17
N VAL A 40 -23.30 -0.85 -18.60
CA VAL A 40 -21.98 -1.35 -18.15
C VAL A 40 -20.99 -1.38 -19.31
N GLU A 41 -21.42 -1.76 -20.49
CA GLU A 41 -20.60 -1.84 -21.71
C GLU A 41 -20.01 -0.47 -22.09
N VAL A 42 -20.76 0.61 -21.86
CA VAL A 42 -20.28 1.99 -22.10
C VAL A 42 -19.31 2.41 -20.99
N MET A 43 -19.59 2.03 -19.74
CA MET A 43 -18.69 2.34 -18.64
C MET A 43 -17.34 1.63 -18.78
N GLU A 44 -17.31 0.38 -19.21
CA GLU A 44 -16.09 -0.41 -19.44
C GLU A 44 -15.20 0.18 -20.53
N GLN A 45 -15.77 0.88 -21.49
CA GLN A 45 -15.01 1.58 -22.54
C GLN A 45 -14.35 2.87 -22.03
N VAL A 46 -14.89 3.48 -21.00
CA VAL A 46 -14.41 4.76 -20.45
C VAL A 46 -13.56 4.56 -19.21
N VAL A 47 -14.05 3.76 -18.26
CA VAL A 47 -13.37 3.53 -16.99
C VAL A 47 -12.13 2.67 -17.20
N GLY A 48 -10.96 3.27 -16.95
CA GLY A 48 -9.69 2.56 -17.12
C GLY A 48 -9.29 2.36 -18.60
N CYS A 49 -9.80 3.19 -19.50
CA CYS A 49 -9.31 3.22 -20.89
C CYS A 49 -7.82 3.59 -20.95
N GLU A 50 -7.18 3.39 -22.08
CA GLU A 50 -5.73 3.61 -22.23
C GLU A 50 -5.33 5.06 -21.97
N GLU A 51 -6.17 6.02 -22.30
CA GLU A 51 -5.95 7.43 -21.99
C GLU A 51 -5.91 7.69 -20.48
N HIS A 52 -6.87 7.13 -19.72
CA HIS A 52 -6.89 7.24 -18.26
C HIS A 52 -5.68 6.55 -17.62
N LYS A 53 -5.27 5.39 -18.15
CA LYS A 53 -4.07 4.68 -17.68
C LYS A 53 -2.79 5.47 -17.98
N ALA A 54 -2.71 6.09 -19.16
CA ALA A 54 -1.58 6.94 -19.53
C ALA A 54 -1.49 8.17 -18.63
N MET A 55 -2.61 8.85 -18.39
CA MET A 55 -2.70 9.98 -17.45
C MET A 55 -2.29 9.59 -16.02
N ALA A 56 -2.79 8.47 -15.53
CA ALA A 56 -2.43 7.97 -14.20
C ALA A 56 -0.93 7.66 -14.10
N ARG A 57 -0.34 7.12 -15.15
CA ARG A 57 1.11 6.86 -15.23
C ARG A 57 1.90 8.17 -15.22
N GLU A 58 1.52 9.13 -16.03
CA GLU A 58 2.15 10.45 -16.11
C GLU A 58 2.09 11.18 -14.77
N ILE A 59 0.93 11.16 -14.09
CA ILE A 59 0.76 11.76 -12.76
C ILE A 59 1.68 11.06 -11.75
N SER A 60 1.75 9.74 -11.79
CA SER A 60 2.61 8.97 -10.89
C SER A 60 4.08 9.28 -11.12
N GLU A 61 4.54 9.35 -12.36
CA GLU A 61 5.93 9.67 -12.71
C GLU A 61 6.32 11.10 -12.28
N LYS A 62 5.44 12.08 -12.51
CA LYS A 62 5.66 13.45 -12.08
C LYS A 62 5.54 13.66 -10.58
N GLY A 63 4.82 12.79 -9.89
CA GLY A 63 4.63 12.82 -8.44
C GLY A 63 5.81 12.27 -7.65
N ILE A 64 6.73 11.53 -8.28
CA ILE A 64 7.90 10.98 -7.59
C ILE A 64 8.82 12.11 -7.15
N THR A 65 9.05 12.21 -5.85
CA THR A 65 9.91 13.23 -5.25
C THR A 65 11.05 12.57 -4.49
N LEU A 66 12.29 12.91 -4.85
CA LEU A 66 13.48 12.49 -4.12
C LEU A 66 13.67 13.40 -2.90
N VAL A 67 13.21 12.94 -1.73
CA VAL A 67 13.21 13.75 -0.50
C VAL A 67 14.58 13.80 0.15
N LYS A 68 15.34 12.71 0.09
CA LYS A 68 16.67 12.60 0.69
C LYS A 68 17.56 11.72 -0.16
N TYR A 69 18.72 12.24 -0.49
CA TYR A 69 19.75 11.51 -1.24
C TYR A 69 21.10 11.74 -0.56
N LYS A 70 21.66 10.72 0.02
CA LYS A 70 22.86 10.82 0.84
C LYS A 70 24.10 10.31 0.14
N ASP A 71 23.95 9.29 -0.68
CA ASP A 71 25.03 8.64 -1.43
C ASP A 71 24.70 8.68 -2.92
N GLU A 72 25.45 9.45 -3.68
CA GLU A 72 25.27 9.62 -5.13
C GLU A 72 25.40 8.29 -5.92
N ASP A 73 25.86 7.25 -5.26
CA ASP A 73 26.15 5.96 -5.86
C ASP A 73 25.01 4.93 -5.81
N VAL A 74 23.91 5.17 -5.08
CA VAL A 74 22.82 4.20 -4.94
C VAL A 74 21.87 4.24 -6.14
N LEU A 75 21.63 5.42 -6.68
CA LEU A 75 20.79 5.62 -7.85
C LEU A 75 21.60 6.12 -9.03
N PRO A 76 21.37 5.61 -10.26
CA PRO A 76 20.39 4.56 -10.57
C PRO A 76 20.84 3.16 -10.10
N MET A 77 19.88 2.36 -9.65
CA MET A 77 20.15 0.96 -9.34
C MET A 77 20.42 0.18 -10.61
N ILE A 78 21.55 -0.55 -10.63
CA ILE A 78 21.89 -1.46 -11.74
C ILE A 78 22.23 -2.86 -11.20
N PRO A 79 21.80 -3.94 -11.88
CA PRO A 79 22.01 -5.32 -11.40
C PRO A 79 23.48 -5.73 -11.29
N SER A 80 24.37 -5.06 -12.01
CA SER A 80 25.82 -5.31 -11.91
C SER A 80 26.44 -4.83 -10.61
N ARG A 81 25.77 -3.89 -9.92
CA ARG A 81 26.27 -3.34 -8.65
C ARG A 81 25.48 -3.86 -7.46
N TYR A 82 24.15 -3.96 -7.58
CA TYR A 82 23.25 -4.38 -6.52
C TYR A 82 22.39 -5.54 -7.02
N LYS A 83 22.93 -6.75 -6.97
CA LYS A 83 22.23 -7.91 -7.54
C LYS A 83 21.13 -8.42 -6.62
N ARG A 84 21.43 -8.56 -5.32
CA ARG A 84 20.56 -9.18 -4.33
C ARG A 84 19.83 -8.12 -3.52
N ILE A 85 18.52 -8.02 -3.74
CA ILE A 85 17.69 -6.97 -3.14
C ILE A 85 16.70 -7.59 -2.16
N MET A 86 16.73 -7.13 -0.92
CA MET A 86 15.71 -7.45 0.06
C MET A 86 14.68 -6.34 0.14
N ILE A 87 13.40 -6.70 -0.01
CA ILE A 87 12.27 -5.79 0.15
C ILE A 87 11.68 -5.97 1.54
N VAL A 88 11.67 -4.91 2.32
CA VAL A 88 11.00 -4.86 3.61
C VAL A 88 9.70 -4.07 3.45
N SER A 89 8.56 -4.73 3.60
CA SER A 89 7.25 -4.08 3.48
C SER A 89 6.74 -3.66 4.84
N VAL A 90 6.46 -2.36 4.98
CA VAL A 90 5.84 -1.77 6.17
C VAL A 90 4.43 -1.35 5.78
N SER A 91 3.44 -2.10 6.22
CA SER A 91 2.04 -1.75 5.98
C SER A 91 1.36 -1.25 7.26
N GLY A 92 0.48 -0.27 7.13
CA GLY A 92 -0.28 0.28 8.26
C GLY A 92 -1.33 -0.69 8.83
N LEU A 93 -1.74 -1.67 8.04
CA LEU A 93 -2.42 -2.87 8.51
C LEU A 93 -1.33 -3.92 8.70
N SER A 94 -0.94 -4.15 9.93
CA SER A 94 -0.06 -5.28 10.24
C SER A 94 -0.59 -6.53 9.54
N ALA A 95 0.29 -7.25 8.87
CA ALA A 95 0.01 -8.47 8.14
C ALA A 95 -0.43 -9.64 9.05
N GLY A 96 -0.90 -9.34 10.25
CA GLY A 96 -1.51 -10.30 11.16
C GLY A 96 -2.81 -10.88 10.59
N VAL A 97 -3.39 -11.80 11.32
CA VAL A 97 -4.64 -12.51 10.98
C VAL A 97 -5.74 -11.58 10.47
N MET A 98 -5.84 -10.36 11.01
CA MET A 98 -6.82 -9.36 10.58
C MET A 98 -6.51 -8.80 9.17
N GLY A 99 -5.25 -8.54 8.84
CA GLY A 99 -4.83 -8.10 7.51
C GLY A 99 -5.07 -9.16 6.44
N THR A 100 -4.79 -10.41 6.77
CA THR A 100 -5.05 -11.56 5.88
C THR A 100 -6.55 -11.78 5.66
N MET A 101 -7.37 -11.64 6.71
CA MET A 101 -8.83 -11.69 6.59
C MET A 101 -9.38 -10.54 5.74
N MET A 102 -8.94 -9.31 5.99
CA MET A 102 -9.38 -8.15 5.21
C MET A 102 -8.96 -8.24 3.75
N ALA A 103 -7.74 -8.68 3.45
CA ALA A 103 -7.29 -8.93 2.09
C ALA A 103 -8.16 -9.96 1.36
N LYS A 104 -8.60 -11.00 2.05
CA LYS A 104 -9.50 -12.03 1.52
C LYS A 104 -10.90 -11.49 1.22
N TYR A 105 -11.42 -10.59 2.05
CA TYR A 105 -12.77 -10.02 1.87
C TYR A 105 -12.82 -8.81 0.94
N MET A 106 -11.75 -8.00 0.87
CA MET A 106 -11.77 -6.74 0.13
C MET A 106 -10.96 -6.75 -1.17
N GLY A 107 -10.15 -7.75 -1.44
CA GLY A 107 -9.26 -7.71 -2.60
C GLY A 107 -8.76 -9.06 -3.09
N GLY A 108 -9.52 -10.11 -2.92
CA GLY A 108 -9.10 -11.46 -3.30
C GLY A 108 -8.41 -11.52 -4.66
N GLY A 109 -7.13 -11.83 -4.68
CA GLY A 109 -6.37 -12.17 -5.87
C GLY A 109 -5.42 -11.11 -6.44
N LYS A 110 -5.39 -9.88 -5.92
CA LYS A 110 -4.41 -8.89 -6.39
C LYS A 110 -3.10 -9.00 -5.61
N LYS A 111 -1.98 -9.02 -6.35
CA LYS A 111 -0.63 -8.96 -5.77
C LYS A 111 -0.47 -7.71 -4.89
N SER A 112 0.13 -7.86 -3.74
CA SER A 112 0.51 -6.74 -2.86
C SER A 112 1.48 -5.78 -3.55
N PRO A 113 1.61 -4.52 -3.11
CA PRO A 113 2.61 -3.60 -3.63
C PRO A 113 4.03 -4.16 -3.58
N ALA A 114 4.39 -4.86 -2.51
CA ALA A 114 5.70 -5.50 -2.37
C ALA A 114 5.91 -6.63 -3.39
N GLU A 115 4.90 -7.47 -3.63
CA GLU A 115 4.98 -8.51 -4.67
C GLU A 115 5.11 -7.92 -6.07
N ARG A 116 4.37 -6.84 -6.36
CA ARG A 116 4.51 -6.14 -7.65
C ARG A 116 5.88 -5.52 -7.83
N LEU A 117 6.45 -4.94 -6.78
CA LEU A 117 7.80 -4.38 -6.80
C LEU A 117 8.84 -5.48 -7.02
N ARG A 118 8.76 -6.58 -6.26
CA ARG A 118 9.63 -7.74 -6.42
C ARG A 118 9.62 -8.25 -7.87
N ASP A 119 8.43 -8.46 -8.42
CA ASP A 119 8.30 -9.03 -9.77
C ASP A 119 8.91 -8.10 -10.82
N LYS A 120 8.73 -6.78 -10.69
CA LYS A 120 9.36 -5.79 -11.56
C LYS A 120 10.88 -5.76 -11.43
N LEU A 121 11.42 -5.92 -10.23
CA LEU A 121 12.87 -5.99 -10.01
C LEU A 121 13.44 -7.26 -10.64
N ILE A 122 12.78 -8.39 -10.48
CA ILE A 122 13.18 -9.64 -11.13
C ILE A 122 13.18 -9.49 -12.66
N GLU A 123 12.15 -8.89 -13.24
CA GLU A 123 12.07 -8.59 -14.67
C GLU A 123 13.23 -7.71 -15.16
N LYS A 124 13.74 -6.81 -14.30
CA LYS A 124 14.88 -5.96 -14.57
C LYS A 124 16.24 -6.63 -14.30
N GLY A 125 16.25 -7.90 -13.94
CA GLY A 125 17.46 -8.69 -13.76
C GLY A 125 18.05 -8.68 -12.35
N PHE A 126 17.31 -8.20 -11.36
CA PHE A 126 17.70 -8.30 -9.94
C PHE A 126 17.25 -9.63 -9.33
N ASP A 127 17.92 -10.07 -8.28
CA ASP A 127 17.48 -11.15 -7.42
C ASP A 127 16.76 -10.52 -6.23
N ALA A 128 15.45 -10.34 -6.37
CA ALA A 128 14.66 -9.65 -5.37
C ALA A 128 13.75 -10.62 -4.59
N PHE A 129 13.70 -10.45 -3.27
CA PHE A 129 12.79 -11.19 -2.41
C PHE A 129 12.19 -10.28 -1.34
N ILE A 130 11.04 -10.70 -0.81
CA ILE A 130 10.36 -9.98 0.27
C ILE A 130 10.82 -10.60 1.59
N TYR A 131 11.28 -9.76 2.51
CA TYR A 131 11.60 -10.18 3.86
C TYR A 131 10.33 -10.68 4.56
N GLU A 132 10.43 -11.87 5.10
CA GLU A 132 9.38 -12.45 5.92
C GLU A 132 9.84 -12.42 7.37
N SER A 133 9.06 -11.75 8.23
CA SER A 133 9.38 -11.75 9.64
C SER A 133 9.20 -13.14 10.25
N PRO A 134 9.97 -13.50 11.27
CA PRO A 134 9.78 -14.78 11.97
C PRO A 134 8.33 -14.97 12.49
N LEU A 135 7.65 -13.89 12.86
CA LEU A 135 6.24 -13.92 13.26
C LEU A 135 5.31 -14.22 12.10
N ASP A 136 5.54 -13.65 10.93
CA ASP A 136 4.74 -13.93 9.73
C ASP A 136 4.92 -15.39 9.30
N ALA A 137 6.14 -15.89 9.35
CA ALA A 137 6.44 -17.29 9.07
C ALA A 137 5.72 -18.24 10.03
N LEU A 138 5.72 -17.91 11.32
CA LEU A 138 4.97 -18.68 12.34
C LEU A 138 3.46 -18.59 12.11
N ALA A 139 2.93 -17.41 11.80
CA ALA A 139 1.51 -17.21 11.53
C ALA A 139 1.05 -18.01 10.31
N LYS A 140 1.84 -18.06 9.24
CA LYS A 140 1.54 -18.88 8.05
C LYS A 140 1.52 -20.36 8.38
N ARG A 141 2.46 -20.86 9.16
CA ARG A 141 2.51 -22.26 9.59
C ARG A 141 1.32 -22.62 10.47
N ALA A 142 0.96 -21.74 11.42
CA ALA A 142 -0.24 -21.91 12.24
C ALA A 142 -1.51 -21.95 11.38
N ALA A 143 -1.62 -21.07 10.38
CA ALA A 143 -2.75 -21.06 9.45
C ALA A 143 -2.83 -22.32 8.56
N ALA A 144 -1.69 -22.97 8.31
CA ALA A 144 -1.61 -24.26 7.62
C ALA A 144 -1.96 -25.46 8.54
N GLY A 145 -2.29 -25.22 9.82
CA GLY A 145 -2.63 -26.25 10.78
C GLY A 145 -1.43 -26.96 11.41
N GLU A 146 -0.22 -26.41 11.23
CA GLU A 146 0.98 -26.94 11.87
C GLU A 146 1.02 -26.57 13.36
N LYS A 147 1.55 -27.47 14.19
CA LYS A 147 1.87 -27.12 15.58
C LYS A 147 3.03 -26.14 15.59
N VAL A 148 2.78 -24.94 16.07
CA VAL A 148 3.78 -23.86 16.15
C VAL A 148 4.26 -23.74 17.59
N ASP A 149 5.58 -23.84 17.77
CA ASP A 149 6.23 -23.55 19.05
C ASP A 149 6.75 -22.10 19.01
N ILE A 150 6.34 -21.29 19.99
CA ILE A 150 6.79 -19.89 20.09
C ILE A 150 8.31 -19.77 20.29
N ASN A 151 8.96 -20.80 20.78
CA ASN A 151 10.42 -20.86 20.89
C ASN A 151 11.11 -20.79 19.51
N MET A 152 10.42 -21.20 18.44
CA MET A 152 10.92 -21.09 17.08
C MET A 152 11.11 -19.61 16.67
N TYR A 153 10.31 -18.70 17.24
CA TYR A 153 10.50 -17.26 17.02
C TYR A 153 11.85 -16.77 17.55
N PHE A 154 12.26 -17.25 18.69
CA PHE A 154 13.54 -16.86 19.30
C PHE A 154 14.73 -17.58 18.67
N ALA A 155 14.51 -18.76 18.09
CA ALA A 155 15.55 -19.52 17.38
C ALA A 155 15.83 -19.01 15.98
N GLY A 156 14.85 -18.33 15.34
CA GLY A 156 14.94 -17.86 13.95
C GLY A 156 15.68 -16.55 13.74
N LYS A 157 16.44 -16.05 14.71
CA LYS A 157 17.20 -14.81 14.55
C LYS A 157 18.40 -15.03 13.66
N THR A 158 18.37 -14.42 12.48
CA THR A 158 19.52 -14.42 11.58
C THR A 158 20.56 -13.43 12.09
N PRO A 159 21.83 -13.82 12.25
CA PRO A 159 22.91 -12.90 12.59
C PRO A 159 23.02 -11.75 11.60
N ILE A 160 23.36 -10.55 12.06
CA ILE A 160 23.55 -9.36 11.19
C ILE A 160 24.53 -9.67 10.05
N LYS A 161 25.60 -10.37 10.36
CA LYS A 161 26.61 -10.78 9.39
C LYS A 161 26.02 -11.51 8.19
N ASP A 162 25.09 -12.44 8.44
CA ASP A 162 24.48 -13.22 7.37
C ASP A 162 23.60 -12.36 6.46
N PHE A 163 22.96 -11.29 7.01
CA PHE A 163 22.24 -10.32 6.19
C PHE A 163 23.16 -9.51 5.32
N VAL A 164 24.23 -8.98 5.86
CA VAL A 164 25.21 -8.14 5.13
C VAL A 164 25.91 -8.95 4.04
N GLU A 165 26.25 -10.20 4.31
CA GLU A 165 26.91 -11.07 3.34
C GLU A 165 25.99 -11.57 2.22
N ASN A 166 24.69 -11.67 2.49
CA ASN A 166 23.72 -12.23 1.53
C ASN A 166 22.93 -11.19 0.75
N GLN A 167 23.00 -9.91 1.11
CA GLN A 167 22.26 -8.82 0.48
C GLN A 167 23.21 -7.72 -0.01
N ASP A 168 22.81 -7.06 -1.08
CA ASP A 168 23.59 -5.92 -1.63
C ASP A 168 22.86 -4.59 -1.35
N LEU A 169 21.51 -4.61 -1.28
CA LEU A 169 20.71 -3.43 -1.09
C LEU A 169 19.35 -3.79 -0.47
N ILE A 170 18.79 -2.87 0.32
CA ILE A 170 17.48 -3.02 0.92
C ILE A 170 16.55 -1.95 0.39
N ILE A 171 15.32 -2.36 0.04
CA ILE A 171 14.22 -1.45 -0.27
C ILE A 171 13.18 -1.56 0.83
N THR A 172 12.98 -0.49 1.57
CA THR A 172 11.89 -0.39 2.53
C THR A 172 10.69 0.25 1.84
N LEU A 173 9.65 -0.53 1.63
CA LEU A 173 8.39 -0.08 1.04
C LEU A 173 7.42 0.25 2.17
N VAL A 174 7.07 1.51 2.30
CA VAL A 174 6.12 2.01 3.30
C VAL A 174 4.76 2.20 2.63
N ASP A 175 3.90 1.21 2.78
CA ASP A 175 2.53 1.24 2.25
C ASP A 175 1.54 1.49 3.40
N ILE A 176 1.20 2.77 3.59
CA ILE A 176 0.21 3.18 4.58
C ILE A 176 -1.12 3.38 3.87
N ALA A 177 -1.72 2.30 3.43
CA ALA A 177 -3.10 2.31 2.97
C ALA A 177 -4.02 2.55 4.19
N GLY A 178 -4.11 3.79 4.62
CA GLY A 178 -4.88 4.21 5.78
C GLY A 178 -6.37 4.28 5.48
N GLY A 179 -7.06 3.13 5.46
CA GLY A 179 -8.51 3.11 5.33
C GLY A 179 -9.25 3.66 6.55
N PHE A 180 -8.70 3.56 7.76
CA PHE A 180 -9.42 3.85 9.00
C PHE A 180 -8.73 4.79 9.98
N GLN A 181 -7.50 5.18 9.74
CA GLN A 181 -6.80 6.13 10.60
C GLN A 181 -6.03 7.16 9.77
N PRO A 182 -6.61 8.35 9.53
CA PRO A 182 -5.97 9.41 8.74
C PRO A 182 -4.68 9.97 9.36
N VAL A 183 -4.26 9.47 10.52
CA VAL A 183 -3.09 9.93 11.28
C VAL A 183 -2.19 8.76 11.69
N ALA A 184 -2.25 7.62 11.03
CA ALA A 184 -1.34 6.51 11.31
C ALA A 184 0.10 6.92 10.98
N ARG A 185 0.88 7.21 12.00
CA ARG A 185 2.33 7.37 11.84
C ARG A 185 2.93 5.96 11.71
N PRO A 186 3.77 5.70 10.71
CA PRO A 186 4.51 4.46 10.66
C PRO A 186 5.39 4.36 11.89
N GLY A 187 5.12 3.41 12.74
CA GLY A 187 5.94 3.13 13.91
C GLY A 187 7.10 2.23 13.51
N PHE A 188 8.26 2.79 13.37
CA PHE A 188 9.51 2.04 13.29
C PHE A 188 9.94 1.70 14.74
N GLY A 189 9.48 0.61 15.30
CA GLY A 189 9.85 0.27 16.65
C GLY A 189 9.42 -1.11 17.10
N MET A 190 10.13 -1.62 18.08
CA MET A 190 9.90 -2.95 18.69
C MET A 190 8.54 -3.11 19.38
N SER A 191 7.73 -2.07 19.46
CA SER A 191 6.49 -2.04 20.26
C SER A 191 5.28 -2.69 19.61
N LYS A 192 5.39 -3.13 18.37
CA LYS A 192 4.28 -3.82 17.66
C LYS A 192 4.71 -5.18 17.15
N GLY A 193 4.98 -6.10 18.08
CA GLY A 193 5.16 -7.50 17.71
C GLY A 193 6.57 -7.91 17.28
N GLY A 194 7.59 -7.26 17.81
CA GLY A 194 8.92 -7.84 17.77
C GLY A 194 9.76 -7.52 16.54
N GLY A 195 10.13 -6.24 16.36
CA GLY A 195 11.26 -5.87 15.54
C GLY A 195 11.19 -6.35 14.09
N GLU A 196 10.07 -6.14 13.47
CA GLU A 196 9.77 -6.64 12.12
C GLU A 196 10.55 -5.91 11.02
N ILE A 197 11.15 -4.76 11.35
CA ILE A 197 12.13 -4.13 10.49
C ILE A 197 13.50 -4.43 11.10
N PRO A 198 14.36 -5.10 10.38
CA PRO A 198 15.73 -5.29 10.82
C PRO A 198 16.38 -3.92 10.93
N TRP A 199 16.35 -3.30 12.10
CA TRP A 199 16.94 -1.99 12.39
C TRP A 199 18.46 -1.94 12.16
N TYR A 200 19.08 -3.09 12.05
CA TYR A 200 20.52 -3.27 11.78
C TYR A 200 20.86 -3.20 10.29
N VAL A 201 19.91 -3.03 9.41
CA VAL A 201 20.17 -2.91 7.96
C VAL A 201 20.78 -1.58 7.55
N HIS A 202 21.13 -0.72 8.50
CA HIS A 202 21.88 0.49 8.22
C HIS A 202 23.31 0.25 7.70
N GLU A 203 23.82 -0.97 7.80
CA GLU A 203 25.11 -1.38 7.24
C GLU A 203 25.07 -1.63 5.73
N LEU A 204 23.88 -1.73 5.15
CA LEU A 204 23.65 -1.85 3.71
C LEU A 204 23.03 -0.55 3.16
N PRO A 205 23.24 -0.26 1.87
CA PRO A 205 22.48 0.81 1.21
C PRO A 205 20.98 0.57 1.32
N VAL A 206 20.23 1.60 1.69
CA VAL A 206 18.76 1.52 1.90
C VAL A 206 18.05 2.56 1.05
N ILE A 207 17.05 2.11 0.29
CA ILE A 207 16.09 2.97 -0.40
C ILE A 207 14.75 2.87 0.32
N VAL A 208 14.18 4.00 0.70
CA VAL A 208 12.84 4.07 1.29
C VAL A 208 11.87 4.62 0.26
N ILE A 209 10.80 3.89 -0.01
CA ILE A 209 9.71 4.26 -0.92
C ILE A 209 8.44 4.37 -0.10
N GLY A 210 7.75 5.52 -0.16
CA GLY A 210 6.51 5.78 0.55
C GLY A 210 5.48 6.51 -0.29
#